data_0957b33697eb518f8c2813599f615774
#
_entry.id   0957b33697eb518f8c2813599f615774
#
_cell.length_a   1.000
_cell.length_b   1.000
_cell.length_c   1.000
_cell.angle_alpha   90.00
_cell.angle_beta   90.00
_cell.angle_gamma   90.00
#
_symmetry.space_group_name_H-M   'P 1'
#
loop_
_entity.id
_entity.type
_entity.pdbx_description
1 polymer ?
#
loop_
_entity_poly.entity_id
_entity_poly.type
_entity_poly.pdbx_seq_one_letter_code
_entity_poly.pdbx_strand_id
1 'polypeptide(L)'
;MYLKEDKIVEIVIDIEEYKKNRLDESWLAMFGHQIKSVLHAMFGNTSFPVSVKGSKREVGAFAKAIGNEKKYIDTAKKYGLDDPRTFRDKAKLKKATNSFERVTGIKWPFK
;
A
#
# COMPACT_ATOMS: atom_id res chain seq x y z
N MET A 1 1.12 -15.39 28.11
CA MET A 1 1.05 -15.11 27.60
C MET A 1 0.70 -15.34 27.13
N TYR A 2 0.71 -15.24 26.86
CA TYR A 2 0.36 -15.29 26.16
C TYR A 2 0.09 -15.14 25.43
N LEU A 3 -0.16 -15.12 25.39
CA LEU A 3 -0.46 -14.86 24.65
C LEU A 3 -0.37 -14.59 24.02
N LYS A 4 0.10 -14.33 23.94
CA LYS A 4 0.19 -13.90 23.31
C LYS A 4 0.18 -14.04 22.39
N GLU A 5 0.83 -14.32 21.92
CA GLU A 5 0.80 -14.92 21.08
C GLU A 5 -0.02 -15.06 20.07
N ASP A 6 -0.30 -15.65 20.08
CA ASP A 6 -1.60 -15.80 19.54
C ASP A 6 -2.18 -14.49 19.06
N LYS A 7 -1.43 -13.47 19.18
CA LYS A 7 -1.79 -12.12 18.79
C LYS A 7 -1.13 -11.73 17.49
N ILE A 8 -0.91 -12.67 16.63
CA ILE A 8 -0.41 -12.34 15.30
C ILE A 8 -1.56 -11.69 14.54
N VAL A 9 -1.40 -10.43 14.22
CA VAL A 9 -2.38 -9.69 13.44
C VAL A 9 -1.97 -9.78 11.99
N GLU A 10 -2.76 -10.49 11.22
CA GLU A 10 -2.53 -10.59 9.79
C GLU A 10 -3.20 -9.41 9.10
N ILE A 11 -2.46 -8.74 8.22
CA ILE A 11 -3.03 -7.68 7.40
C ILE A 11 -3.52 -8.32 6.12
N VAL A 12 -4.82 -8.20 5.86
CA VAL A 12 -5.42 -8.79 4.67
C VAL A 12 -5.85 -7.65 3.73
N ILE A 13 -5.26 -7.62 2.56
CA ILE A 13 -5.64 -6.69 1.50
C ILE A 13 -6.48 -7.49 0.50
N ASP A 14 -7.79 -7.35 0.59
CA ASP A 14 -8.71 -8.09 -0.28
C ASP A 14 -9.18 -7.18 -1.40
N ILE A 15 -8.49 -7.26 -2.53
CA ILE A 15 -8.78 -6.41 -3.68
C ILE A 15 -10.17 -6.65 -4.22
N GLU A 16 -10.62 -7.91 -4.21
CA GLU A 16 -11.96 -8.25 -4.70
C GLU A 16 -13.04 -7.57 -3.86
N GLU A 17 -12.85 -7.55 -2.55
CA GLU A 17 -13.81 -6.91 -1.65
C GLU A 17 -13.86 -5.40 -1.87
N TYR A 18 -12.69 -4.77 -2.02
CA TYR A 18 -12.65 -3.33 -2.27
C TYR A 18 -13.24 -2.97 -3.63
N LYS A 19 -13.07 -3.83 -4.62
CA LYS A 19 -13.68 -3.59 -5.94
C LYS A 19 -15.20 -3.55 -5.86
N LYS A 20 -15.79 -4.42 -5.06
CA LYS A 20 -17.24 -4.46 -4.87
C LYS A 20 -17.74 -3.19 -4.19
N ASN A 21 -16.93 -2.61 -3.32
CA ASN A 21 -17.32 -1.48 -2.48
C ASN A 21 -16.61 -0.17 -2.88
N ARG A 22 -16.11 -0.10 -4.10
CA ARG A 22 -15.23 1.01 -4.49
C ARG A 22 -15.88 2.40 -4.42
N LEU A 23 -17.20 2.46 -4.42
CA LEU A 23 -17.91 3.73 -4.34
C LEU A 23 -18.25 4.11 -2.90
N ASP A 24 -17.93 3.24 -1.96
CA ASP A 24 -18.22 3.46 -0.54
C ASP A 24 -16.99 4.09 0.11
N GLU A 25 -17.16 5.30 0.63
CA GLU A 25 -16.07 6.05 1.26
C GLU A 25 -15.48 5.34 2.46
N SER A 26 -16.31 4.61 3.21
CA SER A 26 -15.79 3.89 4.38
C SER A 26 -14.87 2.76 3.97
N TRP A 27 -15.14 2.10 2.85
CA TRP A 27 -14.23 1.07 2.36
C TRP A 27 -12.91 1.67 1.86
N LEU A 28 -12.98 2.82 1.22
CA LEU A 28 -11.76 3.50 0.78
C LEU A 28 -10.92 3.95 1.96
N ALA A 29 -11.55 4.46 3.01
CA ALA A 29 -10.84 4.86 4.23
C ALA A 29 -10.20 3.65 4.89
N MET A 30 -10.90 2.52 4.94
CA MET A 30 -10.37 1.28 5.49
C MET A 30 -9.19 0.77 4.68
N PHE A 31 -9.28 0.84 3.35
CA PHE A 31 -8.18 0.47 2.47
C PHE A 31 -6.94 1.33 2.77
N GLY A 32 -7.13 2.64 2.87
CA GLY A 32 -6.03 3.54 3.22
C GLY A 32 -5.41 3.23 4.57
N HIS A 33 -6.24 2.87 5.55
CA HIS A 33 -5.76 2.48 6.87
C HIS A 33 -4.90 1.22 6.79
N GLN A 34 -5.34 0.23 6.01
CA GLN A 34 -4.58 -1.01 5.83
C GLN A 34 -3.27 -0.76 5.09
N ILE A 35 -3.28 0.13 4.10
CA ILE A 35 -2.05 0.49 3.39
C ILE A 35 -1.05 1.13 4.36
N LYS A 36 -1.52 2.01 5.24
CA LYS A 36 -0.65 2.60 6.27
C LYS A 36 -0.03 1.52 7.16
N SER A 37 -0.82 0.52 7.54
CA SER A 37 -0.33 -0.58 8.36
C SER A 37 0.74 -1.38 7.64
N VAL A 38 0.54 -1.63 6.35
CA VAL A 38 1.54 -2.33 5.53
C VAL A 38 2.83 -1.53 5.46
N LEU A 39 2.72 -0.23 5.20
CA LEU A 39 3.90 0.63 5.14
C LEU A 39 4.64 0.65 6.48
N HIS A 40 3.88 0.75 7.58
CA HIS A 40 4.48 0.72 8.91
C HIS A 40 5.25 -0.57 9.15
N ALA A 41 4.69 -1.70 8.74
CA ALA A 41 5.36 -2.99 8.86
C ALA A 41 6.62 -3.05 8.01
N MET A 42 6.60 -2.44 6.82
CA MET A 42 7.77 -2.43 5.94
C MET A 42 8.90 -1.55 6.49
N PHE A 43 8.57 -0.50 7.23
CA PHE A 43 9.57 0.40 7.82
C PHE A 43 10.06 -0.08 9.17
N GLY A 44 9.27 -0.88 9.87
CA GLY A 44 9.61 -1.32 11.22
C GLY A 44 10.39 -2.63 11.23
N ASN A 45 10.78 -3.02 12.43
CA ASN A 45 11.44 -4.31 12.62
C ASN A 45 10.47 -5.44 12.90
N THR A 46 9.20 -5.12 13.03
CA THR A 46 8.18 -6.13 13.25
C THR A 46 7.74 -6.68 11.91
N SER A 47 7.53 -7.99 11.90
CA SER A 47 7.08 -8.70 10.73
C SER A 47 5.63 -9.07 10.92
N PHE A 48 4.74 -8.42 10.20
CA PHE A 48 3.34 -8.80 10.18
C PHE A 48 3.06 -9.57 8.91
N PRO A 49 2.36 -10.70 8.99
CA PRO A 49 1.96 -11.38 7.77
C PRO A 49 1.00 -10.50 6.97
N VAL A 50 1.25 -10.40 5.69
CA VAL A 50 0.38 -9.63 4.79
C VAL A 50 -0.10 -10.55 3.69
N SER A 51 -1.40 -10.66 3.56
CA SER A 51 -2.02 -11.44 2.50
C SER A 51 -2.71 -10.49 1.53
N VAL A 52 -2.49 -10.70 0.25
CA VAL A 52 -3.15 -9.90 -0.78
C VAL A 52 -3.99 -10.85 -1.63
N LYS A 53 -5.28 -10.60 -1.67
CA LYS A 53 -6.22 -11.41 -2.44
C LYS A 53 -6.65 -10.66 -3.69
N GLY A 54 -6.57 -11.34 -4.82
CA GLY A 54 -6.93 -10.77 -6.10
C GLY A 54 -6.30 -11.58 -7.20
N SER A 55 -6.50 -11.16 -8.44
CA SER A 55 -5.84 -11.80 -9.56
C SER A 55 -4.34 -11.54 -9.51
N LYS A 56 -3.58 -12.35 -10.23
CA LYS A 56 -2.13 -12.17 -10.34
C LYS A 56 -1.77 -10.75 -10.76
N ARG A 57 -2.53 -10.23 -11.69
CA ARG A 57 -2.32 -8.90 -12.23
C ARG A 57 -2.59 -7.83 -11.18
N GLU A 58 -3.68 -8.00 -10.43
CA GLU A 58 -4.04 -7.06 -9.37
C GLU A 58 -3.04 -7.06 -8.23
N VAL A 59 -2.63 -8.26 -7.82
CA VAL A 59 -1.64 -8.40 -6.75
C VAL A 59 -0.31 -7.79 -7.18
N GLY A 60 0.09 -8.02 -8.43
CA GLY A 60 1.32 -7.44 -8.94
C GLY A 60 1.28 -5.92 -8.99
N ALA A 61 0.14 -5.36 -9.42
CA ALA A 61 -0.03 -3.92 -9.47
C ALA A 61 0.02 -3.32 -8.07
N PHE A 62 -0.61 -4.00 -7.10
CA PHE A 62 -0.56 -3.56 -5.70
C PHE A 62 0.87 -3.57 -5.15
N ALA A 63 1.59 -4.67 -5.39
CA ALA A 63 2.97 -4.79 -4.90
C ALA A 63 3.86 -3.68 -5.46
N LYS A 64 3.67 -3.35 -6.73
CA LYS A 64 4.44 -2.28 -7.36
C LYS A 64 4.10 -0.92 -6.76
N ALA A 65 2.81 -0.67 -6.53
CA ALA A 65 2.38 0.60 -5.96
C ALA A 65 2.91 0.78 -4.55
N ILE A 66 2.79 -0.25 -3.70
CA ILE A 66 3.22 -0.14 -2.31
C ILE A 66 4.74 -0.04 -2.21
N GLY A 67 5.48 -0.75 -3.08
CA GLY A 67 6.93 -0.67 -3.11
C GLY A 67 7.41 0.72 -3.50
N ASN A 68 6.76 1.33 -4.49
CA ASN A 68 7.10 2.68 -4.91
C ASN A 68 6.70 3.72 -3.86
N GLU A 69 5.61 3.48 -3.14
CA GLU A 69 5.20 4.35 -2.05
C GLU A 69 6.29 4.39 -0.96
N LYS A 70 6.77 3.22 -0.58
CA LYS A 70 7.84 3.13 0.42
C LYS A 70 9.11 3.82 -0.07
N LYS A 71 9.48 3.58 -1.31
CA LYS A 71 10.69 4.18 -1.86
C LYS A 71 10.61 5.70 -1.90
N TYR A 72 9.47 6.24 -2.29
CA TYR A 72 9.26 7.67 -2.30
C TYR A 72 9.38 8.26 -0.90
N ILE A 73 8.73 7.61 0.08
CA ILE A 73 8.79 8.07 1.47
C ILE A 73 10.23 8.05 1.99
N ASP A 74 10.97 6.97 1.72
CA ASP A 74 12.37 6.86 2.13
C ASP A 74 13.23 7.97 1.53
N THR A 75 13.06 8.22 0.24
CA THR A 75 13.85 9.23 -0.46
C THR A 75 13.50 10.63 0.05
N ALA A 76 12.22 10.90 0.26
CA ALA A 76 11.77 12.19 0.77
C ALA A 76 12.33 12.45 2.18
N LYS A 77 12.35 11.42 3.03
CA LYS A 77 12.91 11.54 4.37
C LYS A 77 14.41 11.78 4.35
N LYS A 78 15.11 11.14 3.42
CA LYS A 78 16.57 11.21 3.37
C LYS A 78 17.06 12.49 2.71
N TYR A 79 16.44 12.91 1.63
CA TYR A 79 16.94 14.00 0.78
C TYR A 79 16.04 15.24 0.77
N GLY A 80 14.81 15.13 1.27
CA GLY A 80 13.86 16.22 1.26
C GLY A 80 12.98 16.21 0.02
N LEU A 81 11.89 16.96 0.08
CA LEU A 81 10.89 16.97 -0.97
C LEU A 81 11.36 17.68 -2.26
N ASP A 82 12.35 18.57 -2.14
CA ASP A 82 12.81 19.36 -3.28
C ASP A 82 13.99 18.74 -4.02
N ASP A 83 14.44 17.58 -3.57
CA ASP A 83 15.59 16.91 -4.19
C ASP A 83 15.15 16.24 -5.50
N PRO A 84 15.99 16.31 -6.56
CA PRO A 84 15.65 15.66 -7.85
C PRO A 84 15.38 14.18 -7.72
N ARG A 85 16.04 13.50 -6.77
CA ARG A 85 15.82 12.07 -6.56
C ARG A 85 14.41 11.83 -6.04
N THR A 86 13.90 12.72 -5.21
CA THR A 86 12.53 12.63 -4.69
C THR A 86 11.51 12.86 -5.81
N PHE A 87 11.76 13.83 -6.69
CA PHE A 87 10.90 14.05 -7.84
C PHE A 87 10.85 12.83 -8.75
N ARG A 88 11.98 12.20 -8.96
CA ARG A 88 12.05 11.00 -9.79
C ARG A 88 11.24 9.86 -9.18
N ASP A 89 11.39 9.64 -7.87
CA ASP A 89 10.66 8.58 -7.20
C ASP A 89 9.18 8.88 -7.12
N LYS A 90 8.82 10.16 -7.01
CA LYS A 90 7.41 10.57 -7.05
C LYS A 90 6.79 10.25 -8.41
N ALA A 91 7.52 10.48 -9.48
CA ALA A 91 7.04 10.17 -10.84
C ALA A 91 6.83 8.66 -11.00
N LYS A 92 7.73 7.86 -10.47
CA LYS A 92 7.61 6.40 -10.52
C LYS A 92 6.40 5.93 -9.70
N LEU A 93 6.20 6.55 -8.54
CA LEU A 93 5.04 6.24 -7.69
C LEU A 93 3.75 6.54 -8.43
N LYS A 94 3.67 7.73 -9.04
CA LYS A 94 2.48 8.12 -9.79
C LYS A 94 2.16 7.11 -10.88
N LYS A 95 3.17 6.66 -11.60
CA LYS A 95 3.01 5.67 -12.65
C LYS A 95 2.47 4.35 -12.10
N ALA A 96 3.04 3.91 -10.98
CA ALA A 96 2.65 2.64 -10.36
C ALA A 96 1.23 2.71 -9.82
N THR A 97 0.85 3.82 -9.18
CA THR A 97 -0.50 3.96 -8.63
C THR A 97 -1.52 4.14 -9.73
N ASN A 98 -1.19 4.83 -10.82
CA ASN A 98 -2.09 4.92 -11.97
C ASN A 98 -2.34 3.55 -12.57
N SER A 99 -1.30 2.72 -12.66
CA SER A 99 -1.43 1.36 -13.14
C SER A 99 -2.33 0.53 -12.23
N PHE A 100 -2.13 0.66 -10.91
CA PHE A 100 -2.97 -0.03 -9.93
C PHE A 100 -4.44 0.37 -10.10
N GLU A 101 -4.70 1.67 -10.21
CA GLU A 101 -6.06 2.18 -10.35
C GLU A 101 -6.71 1.67 -11.64
N ARG A 102 -5.94 1.60 -12.71
CA ARG A 102 -6.45 1.11 -13.98
C ARG A 102 -6.76 -0.39 -13.92
N VAL A 103 -5.89 -1.15 -13.28
CA VAL A 103 -6.05 -2.62 -13.22
C VAL A 103 -7.17 -3.02 -12.27
N THR A 104 -7.30 -2.33 -11.14
CA THR A 104 -8.24 -2.74 -10.10
C THR A 104 -9.52 -1.92 -10.06
N GLY A 105 -9.50 -0.70 -10.56
CA GLY A 105 -10.63 0.23 -10.42
C GLY A 105 -10.71 0.88 -9.05
N ILE A 106 -9.72 0.64 -8.19
CA ILE A 106 -9.67 1.22 -6.85
C ILE A 106 -8.70 2.38 -6.85
N LYS A 107 -9.09 3.51 -6.27
CA LYS A 107 -8.21 4.65 -6.18
C LYS A 107 -7.16 4.45 -5.10
N TRP A 108 -5.93 4.82 -5.43
CA TRP A 108 -4.85 4.78 -4.45
C TRP A 108 -5.09 5.87 -3.41
N PRO A 109 -5.10 5.54 -2.11
CA PRO A 109 -5.55 6.49 -1.08
C PRO A 109 -4.58 7.62 -0.77
N PHE A 110 -3.33 7.51 -1.18
CA PHE A 110 -2.32 8.52 -0.88
C PHE A 110 -1.98 9.30 -2.14
N LYS A 111 -2.49 10.51 -2.21
CA LYS A 111 -2.23 11.36 -3.38
C LYS A 111 -1.78 12.72 -2.99
#